data_4ab69264b1fbdf75c3139a8d3fff78b7
#
_entry.id   4ab69264b1fbdf75c3139a8d3fff78b7
#
_cell.length_a   1.000
_cell.length_b   1.000
_cell.length_c   1.000
_cell.angle_alpha   90.00
_cell.angle_beta   90.00
_cell.angle_gamma   90.00
#
_symmetry.space_group_name_H-M   'P 1'
#
loop_
_entity.id
_entity.type
_entity.pdbx_description
1 polymer ?
#
loop_
_entity_poly.entity_id
_entity_poly.type
_entity_poly.pdbx_seq_one_letter_code
_entity_poly.pdbx_strand_id
1 'polypeptide(L)'
;MAASPAFAGGEAEVLHWWTSGGEAKALQVLKDDFAKKGGSWKDMPVAGGGGDAANVTLKARIVSGDPPTASQIKGPTIQEYDDEGVVAPYHIHDVATAENWDSLLSSQVANHMKCDGFTKYCAAPVNIHRIDWFWANKKVLDAHGLKMPTSWDEFNAAASKLQSAGIIPFAHGGQPWQDATVFEAVMLGIGGNEFYQKAIVELNQNALSGPTMVKVFDQMRKLQGFTDKGMPGRDWNVATAMVMKGEAAFQIMGD
;
A
#
# COMPACT_ATOMS: atom_id res chain seq x y z
N MET A 1 -36.58 -8.54 22.69
CA MET A 1 -36.17 -7.92 21.43
C MET A 1 -35.53 -6.58 21.79
N ALA A 2 -34.22 -6.50 21.83
CA ALA A 2 -33.52 -5.23 22.02
C ALA A 2 -33.53 -4.47 20.67
N ALA A 3 -34.19 -3.33 20.66
CA ALA A 3 -34.16 -2.44 19.52
C ALA A 3 -32.71 -1.96 19.35
N SER A 4 -32.07 -2.28 18.22
CA SER A 4 -30.83 -1.64 17.81
C SER A 4 -31.06 -0.13 17.80
N PRO A 5 -30.16 0.68 18.37
CA PRO A 5 -30.30 2.14 18.27
C PRO A 5 -30.30 2.50 16.78
N ALA A 6 -31.38 3.16 16.35
CA ALA A 6 -31.43 3.77 15.04
C ALA A 6 -30.31 4.81 14.99
N PHE A 7 -29.26 4.57 14.22
CA PHE A 7 -28.29 5.58 13.86
C PHE A 7 -29.06 6.69 13.15
N ALA A 8 -29.27 7.81 13.81
CA ALA A 8 -29.70 9.02 13.12
C ALA A 8 -28.59 9.37 12.14
N GLY A 9 -28.85 9.25 10.83
CA GLY A 9 -27.86 9.36 9.79
C GLY A 9 -27.07 10.66 9.88
N GLY A 10 -25.80 10.56 10.28
CA GLY A 10 -24.85 11.67 10.27
C GLY A 10 -24.20 11.81 8.90
N GLU A 11 -23.67 13.00 8.61
CA GLU A 11 -22.79 13.21 7.47
C GLU A 11 -21.35 12.86 7.90
N ALA A 12 -20.65 12.09 7.07
CA ALA A 12 -19.22 11.80 7.22
C ALA A 12 -18.46 12.33 6.00
N GLU A 13 -17.63 13.34 6.19
CA GLU A 13 -16.65 13.77 5.21
C GLU A 13 -15.44 12.84 5.31
N VAL A 14 -15.09 12.16 4.21
CA VAL A 14 -14.03 11.14 4.19
C VAL A 14 -12.96 11.51 3.17
N LEU A 15 -11.77 11.79 3.67
CA LEU A 15 -10.59 12.04 2.85
C LEU A 15 -9.93 10.70 2.48
N HIS A 16 -9.70 10.51 1.19
CA HIS A 16 -9.09 9.28 0.68
C HIS A 16 -8.37 9.52 -0.64
N TRP A 17 -7.52 8.56 -1.06
CA TRP A 17 -6.83 8.60 -2.36
C TRP A 17 -7.26 7.49 -3.32
N TRP A 18 -8.29 6.74 -3.03
CA TRP A 18 -8.81 5.67 -3.87
C TRP A 18 -9.64 6.22 -5.02
N THR A 19 -8.96 6.65 -6.07
CA THR A 19 -9.57 7.29 -7.25
C THR A 19 -9.50 6.43 -8.52
N SER A 20 -8.67 5.37 -8.55
CA SER A 20 -8.51 4.50 -9.70
C SER A 20 -9.49 3.33 -9.69
N GLY A 21 -9.79 2.80 -10.85
CA GLY A 21 -10.72 1.71 -11.19
C GLY A 21 -11.14 0.74 -10.07
N GLY A 22 -10.23 -0.12 -9.61
CA GLY A 22 -10.51 -1.12 -8.57
C GLY A 22 -10.75 -0.49 -7.20
N GLU A 23 -9.90 0.47 -6.83
CA GLU A 23 -9.98 1.19 -5.55
C GLU A 23 -11.30 1.96 -5.40
N ALA A 24 -11.71 2.70 -6.45
CA ALA A 24 -12.96 3.43 -6.45
C ALA A 24 -14.18 2.50 -6.31
N LYS A 25 -14.13 1.29 -6.92
CA LYS A 25 -15.17 0.28 -6.75
C LYS A 25 -15.21 -0.28 -5.33
N ALA A 26 -14.07 -0.53 -4.71
CA ALA A 26 -14.01 -0.97 -3.32
C ALA A 26 -14.57 0.09 -2.37
N LEU A 27 -14.21 1.35 -2.58
CA LEU A 27 -14.75 2.46 -1.81
C LEU A 27 -16.27 2.60 -1.98
N GLN A 28 -16.80 2.34 -3.17
CA GLN A 28 -18.25 2.42 -3.43
C GLN A 28 -19.04 1.46 -2.54
N VAL A 29 -18.49 0.28 -2.22
CA VAL A 29 -19.12 -0.68 -1.30
C VAL A 29 -19.32 -0.06 0.08
N LEU A 30 -18.32 0.66 0.59
CA LEU A 30 -18.44 1.36 1.89
C LEU A 30 -19.46 2.48 1.85
N LYS A 31 -19.47 3.27 0.78
CA LYS A 31 -20.46 4.34 0.57
C LYS A 31 -21.89 3.80 0.56
N ASP A 32 -22.10 2.72 -0.19
CA ASP A 32 -23.42 2.08 -0.31
C ASP A 32 -23.90 1.49 1.02
N ASP A 33 -22.99 0.87 1.80
CA ASP A 33 -23.35 0.31 3.11
C ASP A 33 -23.65 1.42 4.14
N PHE A 34 -22.86 2.49 4.12
CA PHE A 34 -23.10 3.64 4.98
C PHE A 34 -24.44 4.32 4.67
N ALA A 35 -24.77 4.48 3.38
CA ALA A 35 -26.07 5.02 2.95
C ALA A 35 -27.23 4.11 3.36
N LYS A 36 -27.10 2.78 3.26
CA LYS A 36 -28.14 1.82 3.75
C LYS A 36 -28.39 1.94 5.23
N LYS A 37 -27.39 2.35 6.01
CA LYS A 37 -27.51 2.62 7.45
C LYS A 37 -28.01 4.01 7.77
N GLY A 38 -28.40 4.81 6.75
CA GLY A 38 -28.94 6.15 6.89
C GLY A 38 -27.89 7.27 6.96
N GLY A 39 -26.63 6.95 6.72
CA GLY A 39 -25.55 7.92 6.70
C GLY A 39 -25.44 8.66 5.36
N SER A 40 -24.89 9.88 5.38
CA SER A 40 -24.54 10.69 4.22
C SER A 40 -23.02 10.74 4.06
N TRP A 41 -22.50 10.24 2.94
CA TRP A 41 -21.07 10.25 2.66
C TRP A 41 -20.71 11.50 1.84
N LYS A 42 -19.87 12.35 2.41
CA LYS A 42 -19.26 13.48 1.70
C LYS A 42 -17.86 13.08 1.24
N ASP A 43 -17.71 12.93 -0.06
CA ASP A 43 -16.47 12.46 -0.68
C ASP A 43 -15.42 13.56 -0.74
N MET A 44 -14.20 13.25 -0.29
CA MET A 44 -13.03 14.14 -0.38
C MET A 44 -11.83 13.41 -1.00
N PRO A 45 -11.87 13.14 -2.33
CA PRO A 45 -10.80 12.43 -3.00
C PRO A 45 -9.58 13.32 -3.23
N VAL A 46 -8.39 12.84 -2.87
CA VAL A 46 -7.09 13.47 -3.16
C VAL A 46 -6.20 12.46 -3.85
N ALA A 47 -6.16 12.51 -5.16
CA ALA A 47 -5.39 11.56 -5.97
C ALA A 47 -3.88 11.78 -5.85
N GLY A 48 -3.12 10.69 -6.03
CA GLY A 48 -1.69 10.71 -6.26
C GLY A 48 -0.82 10.35 -5.07
N GLY A 49 0.39 9.91 -5.38
CA GLY A 49 1.46 9.62 -4.43
C GLY A 49 1.21 8.48 -3.44
N GLY A 50 0.26 7.56 -3.73
CA GLY A 50 -0.07 6.49 -2.77
C GLY A 50 -0.53 7.00 -1.40
N GLY A 51 -1.11 8.21 -1.35
CA GLY A 51 -1.58 8.87 -0.13
C GLY A 51 -0.75 10.08 0.31
N ASP A 52 0.40 10.35 -0.30
CA ASP A 52 1.27 11.47 0.13
C ASP A 52 0.56 12.82 -0.01
N ALA A 53 -0.10 13.07 -1.15
CA ALA A 53 -0.89 14.28 -1.37
C ALA A 53 -2.08 14.40 -0.40
N ALA A 54 -2.73 13.27 -0.08
CA ALA A 54 -3.82 13.21 0.88
C ALA A 54 -3.32 13.55 2.30
N ASN A 55 -2.15 13.04 2.71
CA ASN A 55 -1.56 13.35 4.01
C ASN A 55 -1.20 14.84 4.14
N VAL A 56 -0.65 15.46 3.10
CA VAL A 56 -0.40 16.91 3.10
C VAL A 56 -1.71 17.69 3.29
N THR A 57 -2.76 17.30 2.58
CA THR A 57 -4.09 17.92 2.71
C THR A 57 -4.68 17.72 4.10
N LEU A 58 -4.56 16.50 4.66
CA LEU A 58 -5.04 16.19 6.01
C LEU A 58 -4.34 17.05 7.06
N LYS A 59 -2.99 17.13 7.01
CA LYS A 59 -2.21 17.97 7.94
C LYS A 59 -2.62 19.44 7.85
N ALA A 60 -2.82 19.98 6.65
CA ALA A 60 -3.29 21.35 6.47
C ALA A 60 -4.68 21.58 7.10
N ARG A 61 -5.62 20.65 6.92
CA ARG A 61 -6.97 20.70 7.52
C ARG A 61 -6.93 20.61 9.04
N ILE A 62 -6.10 19.72 9.60
CA ILE A 62 -5.91 19.61 11.06
C ILE A 62 -5.38 20.92 11.64
N VAL A 63 -4.33 21.50 11.04
CA VAL A 63 -3.74 22.77 11.50
C VAL A 63 -4.73 23.94 11.40
N SER A 64 -5.60 23.95 10.41
CA SER A 64 -6.64 24.99 10.28
C SER A 64 -7.83 24.79 11.21
N GLY A 65 -7.88 23.71 11.99
CA GLY A 65 -8.98 23.39 12.88
C GLY A 65 -10.25 22.88 12.19
N ASP A 66 -10.13 22.41 10.95
CA ASP A 66 -11.23 21.89 10.14
C ASP A 66 -10.90 20.48 9.59
N PRO A 67 -10.64 19.49 10.46
CA PRO A 67 -10.33 18.13 10.02
C PRO A 67 -11.57 17.45 9.39
N PRO A 68 -11.37 16.48 8.45
CA PRO A 68 -12.49 15.66 7.97
C PRO A 68 -13.00 14.75 9.09
N THR A 69 -14.22 14.21 8.93
CA THR A 69 -14.79 13.23 9.88
C THR A 69 -13.95 11.96 9.96
N ALA A 70 -13.41 11.50 8.83
CA ALA A 70 -12.52 10.35 8.74
C ALA A 70 -11.50 10.56 7.62
N SER A 71 -10.36 9.91 7.74
CA SER A 71 -9.33 9.92 6.70
C SER A 71 -8.76 8.53 6.51
N GLN A 72 -8.50 8.20 5.25
CA GLN A 72 -7.65 7.06 4.92
C GLN A 72 -6.22 7.37 5.37
N ILE A 73 -5.65 6.46 6.17
CA ILE A 73 -4.28 6.55 6.69
C ILE A 73 -3.66 5.15 6.60
N LYS A 74 -2.36 5.06 6.48
CA LYS A 74 -1.66 3.77 6.42
C LYS A 74 -0.51 3.70 7.42
N GLY A 75 -0.34 2.50 7.98
CA GLY A 75 0.83 2.10 8.76
C GLY A 75 1.15 3.01 9.94
N PRO A 76 2.44 3.27 10.17
CA PRO A 76 2.93 4.03 11.33
C PRO A 76 2.42 5.47 11.45
N THR A 77 1.93 6.07 10.35
CA THR A 77 1.36 7.42 10.37
C THR A 77 0.16 7.55 11.33
N ILE A 78 -0.51 6.43 11.63
CA ILE A 78 -1.61 6.41 12.62
C ILE A 78 -1.06 6.79 14.01
N GLN A 79 0.07 6.20 14.41
CA GLN A 79 0.71 6.48 15.69
C GLN A 79 1.29 7.90 15.75
N GLU A 80 1.81 8.43 14.63
CA GLU A 80 2.27 9.82 14.55
C GLU A 80 1.12 10.79 14.89
N TYR A 81 -0.07 10.57 14.33
CA TYR A 81 -1.24 11.40 14.64
C TYR A 81 -1.76 11.20 16.07
N ASP A 82 -1.59 10.01 16.66
CA ASP A 82 -1.90 9.78 18.08
C ASP A 82 -0.96 10.57 18.98
N ASP A 83 0.35 10.52 18.71
CA ASP A 83 1.36 11.27 19.45
C ASP A 83 1.15 12.80 19.35
N GLU A 84 0.63 13.26 18.21
CA GLU A 84 0.23 14.66 17.98
C GLU A 84 -1.12 15.01 18.65
N GLY A 85 -1.84 14.03 19.23
CA GLY A 85 -3.10 14.23 19.93
C GLY A 85 -4.29 14.59 19.03
N VAL A 86 -4.23 14.25 17.75
CA VAL A 86 -5.26 14.62 16.76
C VAL A 86 -6.22 13.47 16.39
N VAL A 87 -5.99 12.28 16.93
CA VAL A 87 -6.85 11.11 16.72
C VAL A 87 -7.89 11.01 17.84
N ALA A 88 -9.13 10.68 17.48
CA ALA A 88 -10.22 10.42 18.42
C ALA A 88 -10.42 8.90 18.63
N PRO A 89 -9.68 8.26 19.53
CA PRO A 89 -9.55 6.80 19.55
C PRO A 89 -10.78 6.07 20.12
N TYR A 90 -11.54 6.69 21.00
CA TYR A 90 -12.43 5.95 21.90
C TYR A 90 -13.65 5.31 21.23
N HIS A 91 -14.26 5.95 20.24
CA HIS A 91 -15.46 5.40 19.59
C HIS A 91 -15.17 4.13 18.77
N ILE A 92 -14.02 4.09 18.09
CA ILE A 92 -13.60 2.92 17.32
C ILE A 92 -13.23 1.77 18.25
N HIS A 93 -12.62 2.07 19.41
CA HIS A 93 -12.26 1.06 20.40
C HIS A 93 -13.47 0.31 20.96
N ASP A 94 -14.56 1.02 21.25
CA ASP A 94 -15.79 0.42 21.75
C ASP A 94 -16.39 -0.57 20.72
N VAL A 95 -16.41 -0.19 19.45
CA VAL A 95 -16.83 -1.05 18.34
C VAL A 95 -15.91 -2.27 18.21
N ALA A 96 -14.60 -2.04 18.19
CA ALA A 96 -13.60 -3.10 18.07
C ALA A 96 -13.70 -4.14 19.20
N THR A 97 -13.96 -3.67 20.41
CA THR A 97 -14.16 -4.53 21.57
C THR A 97 -15.45 -5.32 21.45
N ALA A 98 -16.57 -4.68 21.10
CA ALA A 98 -17.86 -5.32 20.94
C ALA A 98 -17.85 -6.40 19.84
N GLU A 99 -17.10 -6.18 18.77
CA GLU A 99 -16.98 -7.10 17.64
C GLU A 99 -15.76 -8.05 17.78
N ASN A 100 -15.00 -7.97 18.88
CA ASN A 100 -13.85 -8.82 19.17
C ASN A 100 -12.79 -8.84 18.05
N TRP A 101 -12.35 -7.65 17.59
CA TRP A 101 -11.40 -7.51 16.49
C TRP A 101 -10.05 -8.19 16.75
N ASP A 102 -9.60 -8.29 18.02
CA ASP A 102 -8.37 -9.00 18.37
C ASP A 102 -8.38 -10.49 18.00
N SER A 103 -9.56 -11.10 17.89
CA SER A 103 -9.71 -12.49 17.43
C SER A 103 -9.81 -12.61 15.91
N LEU A 104 -10.14 -11.54 15.21
CA LEU A 104 -10.36 -11.51 13.76
C LEU A 104 -9.11 -11.08 12.98
N LEU A 105 -8.27 -10.26 13.60
CA LEU A 105 -7.09 -9.67 12.97
C LEU A 105 -5.82 -10.40 13.37
N SER A 106 -4.83 -10.44 12.49
CA SER A 106 -3.49 -10.81 12.92
C SER A 106 -2.96 -9.77 13.93
N SER A 107 -2.10 -10.19 14.84
CA SER A 107 -1.50 -9.29 15.83
C SER A 107 -0.78 -8.09 15.19
N GLN A 108 -0.15 -8.28 14.04
CA GLN A 108 0.52 -7.22 13.30
C GLN A 108 -0.48 -6.15 12.83
N VAL A 109 -1.59 -6.56 12.20
CA VAL A 109 -2.63 -5.62 11.75
C VAL A 109 -3.28 -4.94 12.95
N ALA A 110 -3.65 -5.70 13.99
CA ALA A 110 -4.25 -5.16 15.20
C ALA A 110 -3.36 -4.07 15.84
N ASN A 111 -2.06 -4.32 15.95
CA ASN A 111 -1.13 -3.37 16.54
C ASN A 111 -1.02 -2.05 15.74
N HIS A 112 -1.04 -2.12 14.40
CA HIS A 112 -1.03 -0.91 13.58
C HIS A 112 -2.32 -0.08 13.69
N MET A 113 -3.43 -0.70 14.12
CA MET A 113 -4.72 -0.02 14.29
C MET A 113 -4.91 0.54 15.71
N LYS A 114 -3.95 0.33 16.61
CA LYS A 114 -4.02 0.75 18.01
C LYS A 114 -3.14 1.95 18.31
N CYS A 115 -3.66 2.83 19.13
CA CYS A 115 -3.04 4.00 19.73
C CYS A 115 -2.86 3.80 21.25
N ASP A 116 -2.47 4.85 21.96
CA ASP A 116 -2.32 4.87 23.42
C ASP A 116 -1.43 3.71 23.90
N GLY A 117 -0.20 3.65 23.37
CA GLY A 117 0.74 2.57 23.67
C GLY A 117 0.28 1.20 23.18
N PHE A 118 -0.42 1.14 22.05
CA PHE A 118 -0.99 -0.07 21.42
C PHE A 118 -2.10 -0.75 22.23
N THR A 119 -2.82 -0.01 23.04
CA THR A 119 -3.88 -0.54 23.90
C THR A 119 -5.28 -0.34 23.36
N LYS A 120 -5.53 0.75 22.60
CA LYS A 120 -6.88 1.11 22.13
C LYS A 120 -6.92 1.24 20.61
N TYR A 121 -7.92 0.66 19.99
CA TYR A 121 -8.17 0.89 18.56
C TYR A 121 -8.53 2.35 18.30
N CYS A 122 -7.82 2.96 17.37
CA CYS A 122 -8.03 4.32 16.88
C CYS A 122 -8.24 4.37 15.38
N ALA A 123 -8.02 3.27 14.69
CA ALA A 123 -8.27 3.11 13.28
C ALA A 123 -9.02 1.81 12.99
N ALA A 124 -9.83 1.80 11.94
CA ALA A 124 -10.51 0.61 11.43
C ALA A 124 -9.75 0.05 10.23
N PRO A 125 -9.41 -1.24 10.21
CA PRO A 125 -8.83 -1.86 9.03
C PRO A 125 -9.91 -2.01 7.95
N VAL A 126 -9.74 -1.29 6.86
CA VAL A 126 -10.68 -1.36 5.71
C VAL A 126 -10.25 -2.45 4.74
N ASN A 127 -8.95 -2.58 4.54
CA ASN A 127 -8.33 -3.57 3.67
C ASN A 127 -6.93 -3.92 4.19
N ILE A 128 -6.45 -5.08 3.81
CA ILE A 128 -5.12 -5.57 4.13
C ILE A 128 -4.46 -5.95 2.82
N HIS A 129 -3.41 -5.22 2.43
CA HIS A 129 -2.65 -5.50 1.22
C HIS A 129 -1.44 -6.38 1.50
N ARG A 130 -1.12 -7.22 0.53
CA ARG A 130 0.22 -7.77 0.34
C ARG A 130 0.92 -6.90 -0.69
N ILE A 131 1.80 -6.01 -0.26
CA ILE A 131 2.36 -4.97 -1.12
C ILE A 131 3.45 -5.45 -2.07
N ASP A 132 4.11 -6.58 -1.77
CA ASP A 132 5.28 -7.07 -2.50
C ASP A 132 4.96 -8.24 -3.45
N TRP A 133 3.77 -8.25 -4.04
CA TRP A 133 3.46 -9.23 -5.06
C TRP A 133 4.30 -9.03 -6.32
N PHE A 134 4.81 -10.15 -6.82
CA PHE A 134 5.49 -10.20 -8.11
C PHE A 134 4.54 -10.76 -9.17
N TRP A 135 4.13 -9.91 -10.09
CA TRP A 135 3.21 -10.21 -11.16
C TRP A 135 3.93 -10.47 -12.47
N ALA A 136 3.42 -11.39 -13.29
CA ALA A 136 3.94 -11.68 -14.62
C ALA A 136 2.85 -11.91 -15.64
N ASN A 137 3.07 -11.50 -16.87
CA ASN A 137 2.23 -11.88 -17.98
C ASN A 137 2.65 -13.26 -18.51
N LYS A 138 1.88 -14.28 -18.16
CA LYS A 138 2.17 -15.67 -18.56
C LYS A 138 2.27 -15.85 -20.08
N LYS A 139 1.44 -15.16 -20.87
CA LYS A 139 1.47 -15.26 -22.34
C LYS A 139 2.78 -14.73 -22.91
N VAL A 140 3.30 -13.64 -22.35
CA VAL A 140 4.61 -13.09 -22.75
C VAL A 140 5.71 -14.07 -22.41
N LEU A 141 5.70 -14.65 -21.20
CA LEU A 141 6.70 -15.65 -20.80
C LEU A 141 6.68 -16.88 -21.70
N ASP A 142 5.49 -17.45 -21.93
CA ASP A 142 5.33 -18.64 -22.77
C ASP A 142 5.82 -18.39 -24.21
N ALA A 143 5.48 -17.22 -24.79
CA ALA A 143 5.90 -16.85 -26.15
C ALA A 143 7.44 -16.76 -26.31
N HIS A 144 8.16 -16.51 -25.22
CA HIS A 144 9.61 -16.41 -25.22
C HIS A 144 10.31 -17.62 -24.59
N GLY A 145 9.56 -18.69 -24.29
CA GLY A 145 10.09 -19.92 -23.68
C GLY A 145 10.70 -19.66 -22.28
N LEU A 146 10.06 -18.78 -21.50
CA LEU A 146 10.47 -18.44 -20.15
C LEU A 146 9.53 -19.06 -19.12
N LYS A 147 10.08 -19.38 -17.96
CA LYS A 147 9.32 -19.75 -16.76
C LYS A 147 9.20 -18.55 -15.82
N MET A 148 8.26 -18.63 -14.88
CA MET A 148 8.19 -17.69 -13.77
C MET A 148 9.49 -17.76 -12.98
N PRO A 149 10.25 -16.64 -12.82
CA PRO A 149 11.48 -16.64 -12.05
C PRO A 149 11.17 -16.80 -10.55
N THR A 150 12.05 -17.51 -9.85
CA THR A 150 11.98 -17.76 -8.41
C THR A 150 13.14 -17.12 -7.64
N SER A 151 14.05 -16.48 -8.35
CA SER A 151 15.18 -15.73 -7.80
C SER A 151 15.48 -14.49 -8.62
N TRP A 152 16.23 -13.54 -8.04
CA TRP A 152 16.68 -12.34 -8.77
C TRP A 152 17.62 -12.67 -9.94
N ASP A 153 18.42 -13.72 -9.83
CA ASP A 153 19.29 -14.13 -10.95
C ASP A 153 18.46 -14.68 -12.12
N GLU A 154 17.46 -15.50 -11.85
CA GLU A 154 16.53 -15.98 -12.87
C GLU A 154 15.72 -14.83 -13.49
N PHE A 155 15.28 -13.87 -12.66
CA PHE A 155 14.61 -12.67 -13.14
C PHE A 155 15.52 -11.86 -14.07
N ASN A 156 16.75 -11.57 -13.66
CA ASN A 156 17.70 -10.79 -14.45
C ASN A 156 18.00 -11.46 -15.80
N ALA A 157 18.14 -12.79 -15.82
CA ALA A 157 18.33 -13.55 -17.05
C ALA A 157 17.10 -13.49 -17.98
N ALA A 158 15.90 -13.65 -17.42
CA ALA A 158 14.65 -13.54 -18.17
C ALA A 158 14.44 -12.12 -18.71
N ALA A 159 14.68 -11.11 -17.86
CA ALA A 159 14.54 -9.69 -18.23
C ALA A 159 15.50 -9.31 -19.37
N SER A 160 16.76 -9.74 -19.32
CA SER A 160 17.74 -9.49 -20.39
C SER A 160 17.30 -10.12 -21.72
N LYS A 161 16.76 -11.35 -21.67
CA LYS A 161 16.24 -12.04 -22.88
C LYS A 161 15.02 -11.29 -23.47
N LEU A 162 14.09 -10.85 -22.64
CA LEU A 162 12.91 -10.08 -23.06
C LEU A 162 13.32 -8.72 -23.64
N GLN A 163 14.25 -8.01 -22.99
CA GLN A 163 14.77 -6.74 -23.49
C GLN A 163 15.42 -6.88 -24.87
N SER A 164 16.19 -7.94 -25.08
CA SER A 164 16.79 -8.25 -26.38
C SER A 164 15.76 -8.59 -27.46
N ALA A 165 14.57 -9.06 -27.05
CA ALA A 165 13.44 -9.31 -27.94
C ALA A 165 12.53 -8.08 -28.15
N GLY A 166 12.89 -6.91 -27.58
CA GLY A 166 12.13 -5.67 -27.71
C GLY A 166 10.90 -5.57 -26.80
N ILE A 167 10.78 -6.46 -25.80
CA ILE A 167 9.72 -6.44 -24.79
C ILE A 167 10.23 -5.68 -23.57
N ILE A 168 9.40 -4.80 -23.00
CA ILE A 168 9.72 -4.13 -21.72
C ILE A 168 9.71 -5.20 -20.62
N PRO A 169 10.87 -5.48 -19.96
CA PRO A 169 10.89 -6.53 -18.96
C PRO A 169 10.09 -6.17 -17.72
N PHE A 170 10.24 -4.95 -17.21
CA PHE A 170 9.70 -4.52 -15.93
C PHE A 170 8.87 -3.25 -16.07
N ALA A 171 7.54 -3.38 -15.90
CA ALA A 171 6.65 -2.23 -15.84
C ALA A 171 6.72 -1.61 -14.43
N HIS A 172 7.01 -0.33 -14.37
CA HIS A 172 7.11 0.41 -13.12
C HIS A 172 6.55 1.81 -13.29
N GLY A 173 5.98 2.36 -12.23
CA GLY A 173 5.56 3.75 -12.21
C GLY A 173 6.51 4.53 -11.31
N GLY A 174 7.37 5.37 -11.82
CA GLY A 174 8.45 6.04 -11.09
C GLY A 174 8.00 7.11 -10.10
N GLN A 175 7.13 6.74 -9.17
CA GLN A 175 6.74 7.56 -8.02
C GLN A 175 7.43 7.02 -6.76
N PRO A 176 7.85 7.86 -5.80
CA PRO A 176 8.66 7.44 -4.65
C PRO A 176 8.06 6.25 -3.85
N TRP A 177 6.75 6.22 -3.65
CA TRP A 177 6.10 5.12 -2.94
C TRP A 177 6.18 3.78 -3.69
N GLN A 178 6.16 3.81 -5.04
CA GLN A 178 6.34 2.62 -5.86
C GLN A 178 7.78 2.13 -5.82
N ASP A 179 8.74 3.07 -5.81
CA ASP A 179 10.16 2.74 -5.61
C ASP A 179 10.38 2.09 -4.25
N ALA A 180 9.73 2.58 -3.19
CA ALA A 180 9.78 1.98 -1.85
C ALA A 180 9.23 0.55 -1.84
N THR A 181 8.09 0.29 -2.48
CA THR A 181 7.51 -1.06 -2.61
C THR A 181 8.48 -2.02 -3.31
N VAL A 182 9.08 -1.58 -4.42
CA VAL A 182 10.08 -2.40 -5.13
C VAL A 182 11.33 -2.63 -4.27
N PHE A 183 11.78 -1.62 -3.55
CA PHE A 183 12.93 -1.71 -2.65
C PHE A 183 12.70 -2.74 -1.54
N GLU A 184 11.52 -2.75 -0.92
CA GLU A 184 11.14 -3.74 0.10
C GLU A 184 11.14 -5.17 -0.48
N ALA A 185 10.53 -5.36 -1.65
CA ALA A 185 10.52 -6.65 -2.33
C ALA A 185 11.93 -7.16 -2.66
N VAL A 186 12.82 -6.26 -3.13
CA VAL A 186 14.23 -6.60 -3.41
C VAL A 186 14.96 -6.95 -2.12
N MET A 187 14.74 -6.19 -1.07
CA MET A 187 15.35 -6.42 0.24
C MET A 187 14.94 -7.77 0.84
N LEU A 188 13.65 -8.08 0.81
CA LEU A 188 13.12 -9.37 1.27
C LEU A 188 13.66 -10.54 0.44
N GLY A 189 13.74 -10.38 -0.89
CA GLY A 189 14.26 -11.41 -1.78
C GLY A 189 15.77 -11.66 -1.66
N ILE A 190 16.57 -10.68 -1.24
CA ILE A 190 18.03 -10.80 -1.07
C ILE A 190 18.42 -11.16 0.37
N GLY A 191 17.81 -10.48 1.33
CA GLY A 191 18.21 -10.57 2.75
C GLY A 191 17.28 -11.43 3.61
N GLY A 192 16.07 -11.69 3.13
CA GLY A 192 15.04 -12.39 3.88
C GLY A 192 14.45 -11.57 5.02
N ASN A 193 13.50 -12.18 5.72
CA ASN A 193 12.73 -11.52 6.78
C ASN A 193 13.62 -11.02 7.94
N GLU A 194 14.62 -11.79 8.35
CA GLU A 194 15.50 -11.39 9.45
C GLU A 194 16.27 -10.09 9.11
N PHE A 195 16.77 -10.00 7.88
CA PHE A 195 17.45 -8.80 7.41
C PHE A 195 16.50 -7.61 7.34
N TYR A 196 15.28 -7.81 6.83
CA TYR A 196 14.25 -6.78 6.78
C TYR A 196 13.94 -6.24 8.18
N GLN A 197 13.71 -7.11 9.17
CA GLN A 197 13.46 -6.71 10.55
C GLN A 197 14.61 -5.85 11.10
N LYS A 198 15.86 -6.28 10.92
CA LYS A 198 17.03 -5.51 11.39
C LYS A 198 17.18 -4.17 10.69
N ALA A 199 16.97 -4.12 9.38
CA ALA A 199 17.21 -2.92 8.58
C ALA A 199 16.09 -1.89 8.71
N ILE A 200 14.83 -2.32 8.63
CA ILE A 200 13.66 -1.42 8.49
C ILE A 200 12.94 -1.22 9.83
N VAL A 201 12.78 -2.26 10.61
CA VAL A 201 12.04 -2.16 11.89
C VAL A 201 12.94 -1.70 13.03
N GLU A 202 14.12 -2.30 13.16
CA GLU A 202 15.08 -2.00 14.23
C GLU A 202 16.03 -0.85 13.87
N LEU A 203 16.08 -0.44 12.60
CA LEU A 203 17.00 0.59 12.06
C LEU A 203 18.46 0.34 12.43
N ASN A 204 18.88 -0.95 12.42
CA ASN A 204 20.19 -1.36 12.80
C ASN A 204 21.24 -0.84 11.81
N GLN A 205 22.18 -0.02 12.29
CA GLN A 205 23.17 0.65 11.45
C GLN A 205 24.05 -0.33 10.65
N ASN A 206 24.40 -1.47 11.23
CA ASN A 206 25.23 -2.46 10.52
C ASN A 206 24.46 -3.17 9.40
N ALA A 207 23.15 -3.35 9.56
CA ALA A 207 22.30 -3.87 8.49
C ALA A 207 22.12 -2.82 7.38
N LEU A 208 21.88 -1.56 7.73
CA LEU A 208 21.68 -0.47 6.79
C LEU A 208 22.91 -0.14 5.95
N SER A 209 24.12 -0.28 6.50
CA SER A 209 25.38 0.03 5.79
C SER A 209 26.17 -1.21 5.37
N GLY A 210 25.63 -2.41 5.59
CA GLY A 210 26.32 -3.67 5.36
C GLY A 210 26.29 -4.18 3.91
N PRO A 211 27.04 -5.24 3.62
CA PRO A 211 27.17 -5.78 2.25
C PRO A 211 25.86 -6.33 1.67
N THR A 212 24.91 -6.74 2.50
CA THR A 212 23.58 -7.18 2.04
C THR A 212 22.80 -6.00 1.47
N MET A 213 22.83 -4.83 2.12
CA MET A 213 22.20 -3.62 1.61
C MET A 213 22.84 -3.16 0.29
N VAL A 214 24.14 -3.28 0.13
CA VAL A 214 24.81 -3.00 -1.15
C VAL A 214 24.23 -3.87 -2.27
N LYS A 215 24.05 -5.19 -2.03
CA LYS A 215 23.41 -6.08 -3.01
C LYS A 215 21.97 -5.67 -3.35
N VAL A 216 21.22 -5.16 -2.37
CA VAL A 216 19.86 -4.63 -2.59
C VAL A 216 19.91 -3.46 -3.57
N PHE A 217 20.77 -2.47 -3.33
CA PHE A 217 20.91 -1.34 -4.25
C PHE A 217 21.45 -1.72 -5.62
N ASP A 218 22.34 -2.71 -5.70
CA ASP A 218 22.82 -3.22 -6.99
C ASP A 218 21.69 -3.88 -7.79
N GLN A 219 20.78 -4.59 -7.13
CA GLN A 219 19.61 -5.16 -7.80
C GLN A 219 18.62 -4.06 -8.21
N MET A 220 18.41 -3.01 -7.40
CA MET A 220 17.59 -1.86 -7.77
C MET A 220 18.12 -1.17 -9.04
N ARG A 221 19.44 -0.98 -9.17
CA ARG A 221 20.05 -0.44 -10.39
C ARG A 221 19.80 -1.32 -11.61
N LYS A 222 19.85 -2.65 -11.46
CA LYS A 222 19.52 -3.58 -12.56
C LYS A 222 18.07 -3.43 -12.98
N LEU A 223 17.13 -3.36 -12.01
CA LEU A 223 15.70 -3.16 -12.28
C LEU A 223 15.45 -1.88 -13.06
N GLN A 224 16.10 -0.78 -12.69
CA GLN A 224 16.02 0.48 -13.44
C GLN A 224 16.42 0.32 -14.91
N GLY A 225 17.43 -0.49 -15.21
CA GLY A 225 17.85 -0.82 -16.57
C GLY A 225 16.84 -1.62 -17.38
N PHE A 226 15.84 -2.23 -16.74
CA PHE A 226 14.80 -3.03 -17.37
C PHE A 226 13.47 -2.29 -17.53
N THR A 227 13.36 -1.05 -17.06
CA THR A 227 12.18 -0.20 -17.24
C THR A 227 12.23 0.56 -18.57
N ASP A 228 11.09 1.08 -18.99
CA ASP A 228 11.00 1.95 -20.17
C ASP A 228 11.22 3.43 -19.82
N LYS A 229 11.54 4.25 -20.83
CA LYS A 229 11.83 5.68 -20.68
C LYS A 229 10.64 6.52 -20.20
N GLY A 230 9.42 6.01 -20.36
CA GLY A 230 8.18 6.68 -19.91
C GLY A 230 7.82 6.41 -18.45
N MET A 231 8.67 5.68 -17.71
CA MET A 231 8.44 5.31 -16.32
C MET A 231 8.26 6.52 -15.36
N PRO A 232 9.05 7.61 -15.42
CA PRO A 232 8.99 8.66 -14.41
C PRO A 232 7.60 9.27 -14.25
N GLY A 233 7.11 9.29 -13.01
CA GLY A 233 5.81 9.86 -12.66
C GLY A 233 4.58 9.06 -13.10
N ARG A 234 4.76 7.91 -13.73
CA ARG A 234 3.65 7.03 -14.16
C ARG A 234 2.90 6.50 -12.96
N ASP A 235 1.57 6.50 -13.03
CA ASP A 235 0.73 5.86 -12.03
C ASP A 235 0.81 4.34 -12.09
N TRP A 236 0.70 3.70 -10.94
CA TRP A 236 0.82 2.24 -10.78
C TRP A 236 -0.13 1.43 -11.67
N ASN A 237 -1.38 1.89 -11.81
CA ASN A 237 -2.40 1.22 -12.61
C ASN A 237 -2.10 1.27 -14.12
N VAL A 238 -1.37 2.29 -14.58
CA VAL A 238 -0.89 2.36 -15.97
C VAL A 238 0.20 1.33 -16.21
N ALA A 239 1.14 1.16 -15.27
CA ALA A 239 2.14 0.10 -15.32
C ALA A 239 1.48 -1.30 -15.30
N THR A 240 0.47 -1.50 -14.45
CA THR A 240 -0.33 -2.74 -14.42
C THR A 240 -0.99 -3.02 -15.77
N ALA A 241 -1.58 -2.00 -16.39
CA ALA A 241 -2.20 -2.14 -17.71
C ALA A 241 -1.20 -2.58 -18.80
N MET A 242 0.06 -2.14 -18.72
CA MET A 242 1.12 -2.59 -19.65
C MET A 242 1.38 -4.09 -19.51
N VAL A 243 1.43 -4.62 -18.29
CA VAL A 243 1.58 -6.06 -18.06
C VAL A 243 0.34 -6.82 -18.55
N MET A 244 -0.86 -6.34 -18.24
CA MET A 244 -2.11 -6.98 -18.69
C MET A 244 -2.22 -7.08 -20.22
N LYS A 245 -1.77 -6.04 -20.93
CA LYS A 245 -1.79 -5.99 -22.41
C LYS A 245 -0.62 -6.76 -23.05
N GLY A 246 0.38 -7.18 -22.28
CA GLY A 246 1.58 -7.83 -22.81
C GLY A 246 2.61 -6.87 -23.40
N GLU A 247 2.49 -5.57 -23.14
CA GLU A 247 3.49 -4.55 -23.48
C GLU A 247 4.72 -4.68 -22.58
N ALA A 248 4.52 -5.18 -21.37
CA ALA A 248 5.59 -5.51 -20.41
C ALA A 248 5.36 -6.91 -19.81
N ALA A 249 6.44 -7.50 -19.28
CA ALA A 249 6.40 -8.87 -18.77
C ALA A 249 6.10 -8.96 -17.27
N PHE A 250 6.73 -8.09 -16.46
CA PHE A 250 6.70 -8.18 -15.00
C PHE A 250 6.33 -6.86 -14.34
N GLN A 251 5.80 -6.94 -13.12
CA GLN A 251 5.58 -5.82 -12.21
C GLN A 251 5.68 -6.29 -10.76
N ILE A 252 6.18 -5.43 -9.87
CA ILE A 252 6.03 -5.56 -8.41
C ILE A 252 5.01 -4.53 -7.98
N MET A 253 3.93 -4.99 -7.37
CA MET A 253 2.82 -4.13 -6.93
C MET A 253 1.89 -4.92 -6.02
N GLY A 254 1.24 -4.24 -5.09
CA GLY A 254 0.23 -4.81 -4.21
C GLY A 254 -0.99 -5.39 -4.95
N ASP A 255 -1.79 -6.13 -4.21
CA ASP A 255 -3.06 -6.71 -4.65
C ASP A 255 -4.24 -5.74 -4.49
#